data_3f38b8493a58804eafba1f0142707e8d
#
_entry.id   3f38b8493a58804eafba1f0142707e8d
#
_cell.length_a   1.000
_cell.length_b   1.000
_cell.length_c   1.000
_cell.angle_alpha   90.00
_cell.angle_beta   90.00
_cell.angle_gamma   90.00
#
_symmetry.space_group_name_H-M   'P 1'
#
loop_
_entity.id
_entity.type
_entity.pdbx_description
1 polymer ?
#
loop_
_entity_poly.entity_id
_entity_poly.type
_entity_poly.pdbx_seq_one_letter_code
_entity_poly.pdbx_strand_id
1 'polypeptide(L)'
;MRGCDKFCTFCVVPFTRGRERSRKIESIIDEAKHLFDENIKEITLLGQNVNSFNDNGRDFADLLKLVATAVPKMRIRYMTSHPYDCSRKLLNTMAEHDNICKYLHLPVQSGSERILKLMNRLYTIEQYMDVLDYARKIMPKLFHLWMIIL
;
A
#
# COMPACT_ATOMS: atom_id res chain seq x y z
N MET A 1 0.10 1.19 10.20
CA MET A 1 -0.32 -0.18 10.55
C MET A 1 0.88 -0.97 11.08
N ARG A 2 0.68 -1.84 12.09
CA ARG A 2 1.73 -2.68 12.70
C ARG A 2 1.35 -4.16 12.56
N GLY A 3 2.36 -5.05 12.49
CA GLY A 3 2.20 -6.49 12.33
C GLY A 3 1.84 -6.89 10.89
N CYS A 4 1.82 -8.20 10.62
CA CYS A 4 1.46 -8.75 9.31
C CYS A 4 0.92 -10.17 9.45
N ASP A 5 -0.20 -10.46 8.80
CA ASP A 5 -0.87 -11.75 8.82
C ASP A 5 -0.64 -12.58 7.55
N LYS A 6 0.31 -12.19 6.68
CA LYS A 6 0.56 -12.90 5.41
C LYS A 6 1.40 -14.17 5.59
N PHE A 7 2.20 -14.27 6.65
CA PHE A 7 3.04 -15.45 6.94
C PHE A 7 3.86 -15.95 5.74
N CYS A 8 4.44 -15.01 4.97
CA CYS A 8 5.39 -15.38 3.92
C CYS A 8 6.54 -16.17 4.53
N THR A 9 6.95 -17.30 3.94
CA THR A 9 7.86 -18.27 4.55
C THR A 9 9.26 -17.76 4.88
N PHE A 10 9.68 -16.67 4.21
CA PHE A 10 10.98 -16.01 4.43
C PHE A 10 10.91 -14.83 5.41
N CYS A 11 9.73 -14.51 5.94
CA CYS A 11 9.51 -13.26 6.67
C CYS A 11 9.35 -13.49 8.18
N VAL A 12 10.16 -12.77 8.97
CA VAL A 12 10.13 -12.84 10.43
C VAL A 12 9.06 -11.92 11.06
N VAL A 13 8.47 -10.99 10.28
CA VAL A 13 7.57 -9.94 10.79
C VAL A 13 6.39 -10.49 11.62
N PRO A 14 5.65 -11.54 11.20
CA PRO A 14 4.56 -12.07 12.03
C PRO A 14 4.99 -12.48 13.44
N PHE A 15 6.22 -12.97 13.58
CA PHE A 15 6.77 -13.44 14.85
C PHE A 15 7.33 -12.30 15.73
N THR A 16 7.88 -11.25 15.11
CA THR A 16 8.52 -10.13 15.84
C THR A 16 7.59 -8.94 16.07
N ARG A 17 6.61 -8.72 15.19
CA ARG A 17 5.65 -7.59 15.27
C ARG A 17 4.22 -8.02 15.61
N GLY A 18 3.95 -9.35 15.55
CA GLY A 18 2.65 -9.94 15.84
C GLY A 18 1.60 -9.70 14.75
N ARG A 19 0.33 -9.88 15.13
CA ARG A 19 -0.84 -9.75 14.27
C ARG A 19 -1.02 -8.32 13.74
N GLU A 20 -1.69 -8.20 12.60
CA GLU A 20 -2.04 -6.90 12.02
C GLU A 20 -2.90 -6.05 12.95
N ARG A 21 -2.51 -4.79 13.11
CA ARG A 21 -3.24 -3.79 13.90
C ARG A 21 -3.20 -2.46 13.19
N SER A 22 -4.36 -1.97 12.80
CA SER A 22 -4.52 -0.65 12.21
C SER A 22 -4.75 0.41 13.29
N ARG A 23 -4.32 1.63 13.03
CA ARG A 23 -4.73 2.82 13.78
C ARG A 23 -6.12 3.23 13.30
N LYS A 24 -6.85 3.97 14.13
CA LYS A 24 -8.11 4.59 13.71
C LYS A 24 -7.85 5.66 12.66
N ILE A 25 -8.71 5.72 11.65
CA ILE A 25 -8.62 6.68 10.53
C ILE A 25 -8.61 8.11 11.06
N GLU A 26 -9.46 8.44 12.01
CA GLU A 26 -9.58 9.78 12.59
C GLU A 26 -8.23 10.24 13.15
N SER A 27 -7.54 9.39 13.91
CA SER A 27 -6.22 9.69 14.46
C SER A 27 -5.15 9.94 13.40
N ILE A 28 -5.24 9.29 12.25
CA ILE A 28 -4.29 9.49 11.13
C ILE A 28 -4.59 10.80 10.42
N ILE A 29 -5.87 11.13 10.23
CA ILE A 29 -6.30 12.39 9.60
C ILE A 29 -5.89 13.59 10.48
N ASP A 30 -6.10 13.50 11.79
CA ASP A 30 -5.74 14.56 12.72
C ASP A 30 -4.23 14.81 12.73
N GLU A 31 -3.42 13.74 12.72
CA GLU A 31 -1.97 13.85 12.59
C GLU A 31 -1.55 14.47 11.25
N ALA A 32 -2.18 14.06 10.14
CA ALA A 32 -1.89 14.63 8.83
C ALA A 32 -2.23 16.13 8.75
N LYS A 33 -3.33 16.56 9.35
CA LYS A 33 -3.71 17.99 9.44
C LYS A 33 -2.71 18.77 10.29
N HIS A 34 -2.34 18.25 11.47
CA HIS A 34 -1.35 18.88 12.33
C HIS A 34 -0.01 19.08 11.59
N LEU A 35 0.48 18.06 10.90
CA LEU A 35 1.70 18.16 10.10
C LEU A 35 1.56 19.17 8.94
N PHE A 36 0.38 19.25 8.35
CA PHE A 36 0.10 20.26 7.31
C PHE A 36 0.15 21.68 7.86
N ASP A 37 -0.42 21.93 9.06
CA ASP A 37 -0.39 23.20 9.76
C ASP A 37 1.05 23.61 10.15
N GLU A 38 1.91 22.63 10.47
CA GLU A 38 3.35 22.78 10.68
C GLU A 38 4.15 22.99 9.36
N ASN A 39 3.44 23.20 8.23
CA ASN A 39 4.03 23.44 6.92
C ASN A 39 4.83 22.28 6.32
N ILE A 40 4.60 21.05 6.78
CA ILE A 40 5.17 19.83 6.17
C ILE A 40 4.55 19.62 4.78
N LYS A 41 5.40 19.39 3.79
CA LYS A 41 4.99 19.33 2.37
C LYS A 41 4.70 17.92 1.88
N GLU A 42 5.26 16.91 2.53
CA GLU A 42 5.10 15.52 2.13
C GLU A 42 5.02 14.61 3.36
N ILE A 43 4.11 13.64 3.33
CA ILE A 43 4.03 12.56 4.31
C ILE A 43 4.10 11.20 3.61
N THR A 44 4.64 10.22 4.33
CA THR A 44 4.65 8.83 3.87
C THR A 44 3.89 7.95 4.87
N LEU A 45 2.81 7.33 4.41
CA LEU A 45 2.07 6.33 5.19
C LEU A 45 2.85 5.01 5.20
N LEU A 46 3.15 4.52 6.40
CA LEU A 46 3.99 3.33 6.59
C LEU A 46 3.24 2.22 7.32
N GLY A 47 3.63 0.99 7.01
CA GLY A 47 3.17 -0.22 7.68
C GLY A 47 4.03 -1.41 7.26
N GLN A 48 3.87 -2.57 7.88
CA GLN A 48 4.49 -3.82 7.42
C GLN A 48 3.83 -4.36 6.13
N ASN A 49 2.52 -4.13 6.01
CA ASN A 49 1.75 -4.33 4.79
C ASN A 49 0.68 -3.23 4.75
N VAL A 50 1.03 -2.05 4.24
CA VAL A 50 0.19 -0.86 4.39
C VAL A 50 -1.19 -1.02 3.75
N ASN A 51 -1.28 -1.75 2.65
CA ASN A 51 -2.53 -1.91 1.90
C ASN A 51 -3.48 -3.01 2.43
N SER A 52 -3.09 -3.70 3.53
CA SER A 52 -4.03 -4.52 4.33
C SER A 52 -4.70 -3.73 5.46
N PHE A 53 -4.51 -2.41 5.51
CA PHE A 53 -5.15 -1.55 6.50
C PHE A 53 -6.67 -1.78 6.55
N ASN A 54 -7.19 -1.90 7.77
CA ASN A 54 -8.63 -1.99 8.02
C ASN A 54 -8.98 -1.28 9.34
N ASP A 55 -9.96 -0.39 9.29
CA ASP A 55 -10.56 0.23 10.46
C ASP A 55 -12.08 0.19 10.32
N ASN A 56 -12.71 -0.77 11.02
CA ASN A 56 -14.17 -0.97 11.00
C ASN A 56 -14.74 -1.14 9.58
N GLY A 57 -14.06 -1.91 8.72
CA GLY A 57 -14.47 -2.17 7.34
C GLY A 57 -14.05 -1.12 6.33
N ARG A 58 -13.45 0.00 6.77
CA ARG A 58 -12.81 0.98 5.89
C ARG A 58 -11.40 0.49 5.54
N ASP A 59 -11.11 0.32 4.28
CA ASP A 59 -9.85 -0.19 3.76
C ASP A 59 -8.79 0.91 3.56
N PHE A 60 -7.62 0.53 3.04
CA PHE A 60 -6.53 1.48 2.79
C PHE A 60 -6.88 2.52 1.71
N ALA A 61 -7.72 2.18 0.73
CA ALA A 61 -8.17 3.13 -0.28
C ALA A 61 -9.06 4.22 0.34
N ASP A 62 -9.94 3.84 1.29
CA ASP A 62 -10.75 4.80 2.04
C ASP A 62 -9.89 5.73 2.89
N LEU A 63 -8.92 5.19 3.62
CA LEU A 63 -7.96 6.00 4.38
C LEU A 63 -7.22 6.97 3.47
N LEU A 64 -6.66 6.48 2.36
CA LEU A 64 -5.86 7.27 1.44
C LEU A 64 -6.67 8.43 0.83
N LYS A 65 -7.92 8.16 0.43
CA LYS A 65 -8.88 9.17 -0.04
C LYS A 65 -9.16 10.23 1.01
N LEU A 66 -9.46 9.82 2.25
CA LEU A 66 -9.78 10.74 3.35
C LEU A 66 -8.58 11.63 3.70
N VAL A 67 -7.38 11.06 3.77
CA VAL A 67 -6.16 11.86 4.01
C VAL A 67 -5.90 12.82 2.85
N ALA A 68 -6.01 12.36 1.59
CA ALA A 68 -5.80 13.21 0.41
C ALA A 68 -6.77 14.40 0.37
N THR A 69 -8.02 14.18 0.75
CA THR A 69 -9.04 15.22 0.84
C THR A 69 -8.78 16.19 1.99
N ALA A 70 -8.31 15.67 3.14
CA ALA A 70 -8.08 16.50 4.34
C ALA A 70 -6.88 17.45 4.17
N VAL A 71 -5.86 17.07 3.38
CA VAL A 71 -4.63 17.85 3.18
C VAL A 71 -4.30 18.00 1.68
N PRO A 72 -5.11 18.70 0.88
CA PRO A 72 -5.05 18.68 -0.59
C PRO A 72 -3.77 19.27 -1.18
N LYS A 73 -3.03 20.07 -0.43
CA LYS A 73 -1.75 20.68 -0.85
C LYS A 73 -0.52 19.93 -0.32
N MET A 74 -0.71 18.85 0.44
CA MET A 74 0.37 18.01 0.94
C MET A 74 0.53 16.80 0.03
N ARG A 75 1.76 16.46 -0.32
CA ARG A 75 2.08 15.26 -1.09
C ARG A 75 1.99 14.03 -0.19
N ILE A 76 1.31 12.99 -0.68
CA ILE A 76 1.10 11.75 0.07
C ILE A 76 1.78 10.60 -0.66
N ARG A 77 2.62 9.87 0.06
CA ARG A 77 3.21 8.60 -0.36
C ARG A 77 2.78 7.47 0.55
N TYR A 78 2.93 6.27 0.07
CA TYR A 78 2.87 5.07 0.90
C TYR A 78 3.86 4.02 0.40
N MET A 79 4.28 3.12 1.28
CA MET A 79 5.25 2.07 0.97
C MET A 79 4.86 0.75 1.63
N THR A 80 5.56 -0.33 1.23
CA THR A 80 5.36 -1.67 1.81
C THR A 80 4.00 -2.28 1.49
N SER A 81 3.65 -2.31 0.19
CA SER A 81 2.43 -2.95 -0.29
C SER A 81 2.64 -4.43 -0.60
N HIS A 82 1.59 -5.21 -0.45
CA HIS A 82 1.54 -6.60 -0.88
C HIS A 82 0.64 -6.74 -2.12
N PRO A 83 1.06 -7.45 -3.19
CA PRO A 83 0.26 -7.58 -4.42
C PRO A 83 -1.16 -8.09 -4.19
N TYR A 84 -1.33 -9.07 -3.30
CA TYR A 84 -2.64 -9.62 -2.95
C TYR A 84 -3.65 -8.57 -2.47
N ASP A 85 -3.20 -7.55 -1.74
CA ASP A 85 -4.05 -6.50 -1.18
C ASP A 85 -4.12 -5.24 -2.06
N CYS A 86 -3.55 -5.29 -3.29
CA CYS A 86 -3.56 -4.15 -4.21
C CYS A 86 -4.86 -4.13 -5.03
N SER A 87 -5.92 -3.58 -4.45
CA SER A 87 -7.24 -3.53 -5.08
C SER A 87 -7.32 -2.49 -6.20
N ARG A 88 -8.22 -2.71 -7.17
CA ARG A 88 -8.56 -1.69 -8.18
C ARG A 88 -9.10 -0.41 -7.56
N LYS A 89 -9.83 -0.50 -6.44
CA LYS A 89 -10.29 0.65 -5.66
C LYS A 89 -9.12 1.53 -5.22
N LEU A 90 -8.05 0.93 -4.69
CA LEU A 90 -6.83 1.65 -4.30
C LEU A 90 -6.19 2.37 -5.50
N LEU A 91 -6.06 1.67 -6.62
CA LEU A 91 -5.46 2.24 -7.84
C LEU A 91 -6.30 3.40 -8.40
N ASN A 92 -7.63 3.28 -8.40
CA ASN A 92 -8.53 4.36 -8.80
C ASN A 92 -8.40 5.57 -7.87
N THR A 93 -8.35 5.35 -6.55
CA THR A 93 -8.13 6.43 -5.57
C THR A 93 -6.81 7.15 -5.83
N MET A 94 -5.74 6.42 -6.16
CA MET A 94 -4.46 7.04 -6.55
C MET A 94 -4.58 7.86 -7.83
N ALA A 95 -5.34 7.39 -8.82
CA ALA A 95 -5.52 8.09 -10.08
C ALA A 95 -6.33 9.39 -9.91
N GLU A 96 -7.36 9.37 -9.06
CA GLU A 96 -8.30 10.47 -8.84
C GLU A 96 -7.73 11.65 -8.05
N HIS A 97 -6.68 11.45 -7.24
CA HIS A 97 -6.12 12.49 -6.36
C HIS A 97 -4.71 12.90 -6.78
N ASP A 98 -4.52 14.14 -7.24
CA ASP A 98 -3.23 14.64 -7.73
C ASP A 98 -2.16 14.72 -6.64
N ASN A 99 -2.56 14.94 -5.40
CA ASN A 99 -1.64 15.00 -4.26
C ASN A 99 -1.17 13.62 -3.77
N ILE A 100 -1.71 12.51 -4.30
CA ILE A 100 -1.18 11.17 -4.08
C ILE A 100 -0.10 10.89 -5.12
N CYS A 101 1.10 10.57 -4.68
CA CYS A 101 2.20 10.23 -5.57
C CYS A 101 1.87 9.01 -6.42
N LYS A 102 2.06 9.14 -7.74
CA LYS A 102 1.91 8.03 -8.69
C LYS A 102 3.14 7.11 -8.60
N TYR A 103 3.36 6.58 -7.42
CA TYR A 103 4.47 5.67 -7.08
C TYR A 103 3.91 4.44 -6.40
N LEU A 104 4.20 3.27 -6.93
CA LEU A 104 3.73 1.98 -6.41
C LEU A 104 4.91 1.08 -6.05
N HIS A 105 5.13 0.86 -4.75
CA HIS A 105 6.05 -0.14 -4.24
C HIS A 105 5.32 -1.47 -4.09
N LEU A 106 5.46 -2.34 -5.08
CA LEU A 106 4.72 -3.62 -5.17
C LEU A 106 5.69 -4.77 -5.51
N PRO A 107 6.44 -5.28 -4.53
CA PRO A 107 7.45 -6.30 -4.77
C PRO A 107 6.84 -7.64 -5.17
N VAL A 108 7.18 -8.13 -6.35
CA VAL A 108 6.71 -9.42 -6.88
C VAL A 108 7.36 -10.61 -6.19
N GLN A 109 8.58 -10.46 -5.68
CA GLN A 109 9.43 -11.45 -5.00
C GLN A 109 10.02 -12.50 -5.93
N SER A 110 9.26 -13.12 -6.83
CA SER A 110 9.75 -14.09 -7.83
C SER A 110 8.89 -14.07 -9.08
N GLY A 111 9.50 -14.32 -10.24
CA GLY A 111 8.80 -14.56 -11.51
C GLY A 111 8.37 -16.03 -11.71
N SER A 112 8.52 -16.89 -10.72
CA SER A 112 8.17 -18.31 -10.80
C SER A 112 6.98 -18.64 -9.90
N GLU A 113 5.90 -19.18 -10.48
CA GLU A 113 4.72 -19.66 -9.74
C GLU A 113 5.09 -20.66 -8.63
N ARG A 114 6.01 -21.60 -8.97
CA ARG A 114 6.49 -22.59 -8.00
C ARG A 114 7.14 -21.91 -6.79
N ILE A 115 7.97 -20.90 -7.01
CA ILE A 115 8.66 -20.18 -5.94
C ILE A 115 7.67 -19.31 -5.16
N LEU A 116 6.76 -18.59 -5.82
CA LEU A 116 5.72 -17.83 -5.14
C LEU A 116 4.90 -18.70 -4.19
N LYS A 117 4.52 -19.90 -4.64
CA LYS A 117 3.79 -20.86 -3.81
C LYS A 117 4.62 -21.33 -2.60
N LEU A 118 5.90 -21.62 -2.80
CA LEU A 118 6.83 -21.98 -1.70
C LEU A 118 7.03 -20.82 -0.72
N MET A 119 7.00 -19.57 -1.20
CA MET A 119 7.08 -18.35 -0.39
C MET A 119 5.77 -18.02 0.33
N ASN A 120 4.71 -18.83 0.17
CA ASN A 120 3.36 -18.53 0.66
C ASN A 120 2.84 -17.17 0.15
N ARG A 121 3.10 -16.85 -1.13
CA ARG A 121 2.55 -15.66 -1.78
C ARG A 121 1.17 -15.98 -2.33
N LEU A 122 0.16 -15.20 -1.93
CA LEU A 122 -1.27 -15.48 -2.16
C LEU A 122 -1.76 -14.93 -3.50
N TYR A 123 -0.90 -14.89 -4.52
CA TYR A 123 -1.22 -14.40 -5.86
C TYR A 123 -0.39 -15.14 -6.92
N THR A 124 -0.86 -15.13 -8.16
CA THR A 124 -0.16 -15.63 -9.35
C THR A 124 0.55 -14.52 -10.09
N ILE A 125 1.47 -14.87 -10.99
CA ILE A 125 2.12 -13.89 -11.89
C ILE A 125 1.07 -13.22 -12.78
N GLU A 126 0.09 -13.96 -13.28
CA GLU A 126 -1.00 -13.40 -14.08
C GLU A 126 -1.79 -12.32 -13.31
N GLN A 127 -2.20 -12.62 -12.07
CA GLN A 127 -2.88 -11.65 -11.20
C GLN A 127 -2.01 -10.41 -10.91
N TYR A 128 -0.71 -10.62 -10.70
CA TYR A 128 0.23 -9.52 -10.52
C TYR A 128 0.33 -8.63 -11.76
N MET A 129 0.43 -9.23 -12.94
CA MET A 129 0.48 -8.49 -14.22
C MET A 129 -0.82 -7.75 -14.51
N ASP A 130 -1.99 -8.34 -14.23
CA ASP A 130 -3.29 -7.67 -14.38
C ASP A 130 -3.36 -6.38 -13.53
N VAL A 131 -2.88 -6.44 -12.28
CA VAL A 131 -2.79 -5.27 -11.40
C VAL A 131 -1.90 -4.18 -12.01
N LEU A 132 -0.73 -4.53 -12.54
CA LEU A 132 0.20 -3.58 -13.15
C LEU A 132 -0.33 -2.97 -14.44
N ASP A 133 -0.90 -3.79 -15.30
CA ASP A 133 -1.44 -3.33 -16.59
C ASP A 133 -2.63 -2.39 -16.37
N TYR A 134 -3.49 -2.72 -15.41
CA TYR A 134 -4.55 -1.82 -15.00
C TYR A 134 -4.00 -0.50 -14.43
N ALA A 135 -3.02 -0.57 -13.53
CA ALA A 135 -2.41 0.61 -12.93
C ALA A 135 -1.77 1.53 -13.99
N ARG A 136 -1.04 0.96 -14.95
CA ARG A 136 -0.43 1.71 -16.07
C ARG A 136 -1.47 2.33 -17.00
N LYS A 137 -2.57 1.62 -17.25
CA LYS A 137 -3.67 2.12 -18.08
C LYS A 137 -4.30 3.37 -17.49
N ILE A 138 -4.57 3.40 -16.17
CA ILE A 138 -5.23 4.54 -15.52
C ILE A 138 -4.25 5.62 -15.04
N MET A 139 -2.98 5.28 -14.87
CA MET A 139 -1.90 6.18 -14.46
C MET A 139 -0.67 6.03 -15.39
N PRO A 140 -0.68 6.61 -16.60
CA PRO A 140 0.42 6.42 -17.57
C PRO A 140 1.80 6.89 -17.08
N LYS A 141 1.84 7.79 -16.09
CA LYS A 141 3.09 8.30 -15.46
C LYS A 141 3.45 7.56 -14.17
N LEU A 142 2.82 6.39 -13.92
CA LEU A 142 3.10 5.61 -12.72
C LEU A 142 4.55 5.14 -12.70
N PHE A 143 5.27 5.48 -11.63
CA PHE A 143 6.55 4.86 -11.31
C PHE A 143 6.32 3.61 -10.46
N HIS A 144 6.80 2.47 -10.94
CA HIS A 144 6.66 1.19 -10.27
C HIS A 144 8.03 0.60 -9.93
N LEU A 145 8.24 0.26 -8.66
CA LEU A 145 9.47 -0.37 -8.18
C LEU A 145 9.30 -1.89 -8.15
N TRP A 146 10.13 -2.57 -8.91
CA TRP A 146 10.25 -4.03 -8.91
C TRP A 146 11.23 -4.45 -7.83
N MET A 147 10.87 -5.51 -7.09
CA MET A 147 11.80 -6.19 -6.21
C MET A 147 11.66 -7.69 -6.42
N ILE A 148 12.76 -8.34 -6.75
CA ILE A 148 12.86 -9.79 -6.89
C ILE A 148 13.92 -10.26 -5.89
N ILE A 149 13.59 -11.28 -5.10
CA ILE A 149 14.56 -12.01 -4.29
C ILE A 149 15.10 -13.12 -5.20
N LEU A 150 16.42 -13.10 -5.43
CA LEU A 150 17.15 -14.11 -6.22
C LEU A 150 17.46 -15.34 -5.36
#